data_0567aa81bd74f07ad3354c93444e331a
#
_entry.id   0567aa81bd74f07ad3354c93444e331a
#
_cell.length_a   1.000
_cell.length_b   1.000
_cell.length_c   1.000
_cell.angle_alpha   90.00
_cell.angle_beta   90.00
_cell.angle_gamma   90.00
#
_symmetry.space_group_name_H-M   'P 1'
#
loop_
_entity.id
_entity.type
_entity.pdbx_description
1 polymer ?
#
loop_
_entity_poly.entity_id
_entity_poly.type
_entity_poly.pdbx_seq_one_letter_code
_entity_poly.pdbx_strand_id
1 'polypeptide(L)'
;MNNSNKIINFPKKIDIKKKKYACIRDEVESFLYQYACDEKDLWAVAMAAGRFSSIFLSKIEGEKTAIDFFKNCIETQKNFEKSRDFSDVT
;
A
#
# COMPACT_ATOMS: atom_id res chain seq x y z
N MET A 1 0.66 -6.99 33.75
CA MET A 1 0.54 -7.60 33.45
C MET A 1 0.65 -8.03 33.10
N ASN A 2 0.93 -7.79 32.94
CA ASN A 2 1.03 -8.51 32.47
C ASN A 2 1.15 -8.87 31.96
N ASN A 3 1.53 -8.64 32.05
CA ASN A 3 1.65 -9.22 31.53
C ASN A 3 1.70 -9.50 30.90
N SER A 4 1.86 -9.22 31.04
CA SER A 4 1.87 -9.65 30.43
C SER A 4 1.87 -9.91 29.79
N ASN A 5 2.01 -9.76 30.12
CA ASN A 5 1.92 -10.18 29.51
C ASN A 5 1.82 -10.43 28.84
N LYS A 6 2.00 -10.54 29.01
CA LYS A 6 1.78 -10.62 28.57
C LYS A 6 1.72 -10.93 27.73
N ILE A 7 1.99 -11.29 27.59
CA ILE A 7 1.90 -11.42 26.86
C ILE A 7 1.50 -11.81 26.24
N ILE A 8 1.77 -11.48 26.70
CA ILE A 8 1.18 -12.31 26.07
C ILE A 8 1.00 -12.68 24.66
N ASN A 9 0.36 -13.63 24.29
CA ASN A 9 0.33 -14.13 22.96
C ASN A 9 -0.77 -13.57 22.11
N PHE A 10 -1.29 -12.45 22.50
CA PHE A 10 -2.22 -11.74 21.65
C PHE A 10 -1.47 -11.06 20.54
N PRO A 11 -2.03 -11.02 19.33
CA PRO A 11 -1.42 -10.23 18.28
C PRO A 11 -1.31 -8.80 18.75
N LYS A 12 -0.18 -8.20 18.52
CA LYS A 12 0.02 -6.81 18.89
C LYS A 12 -0.87 -5.96 18.01
N LYS A 13 -1.20 -4.78 18.51
CA LYS A 13 -2.00 -3.83 17.73
C LYS A 13 -1.43 -3.63 16.34
N ILE A 14 -0.10 -3.55 16.26
CA ILE A 14 0.53 -3.31 14.98
C ILE A 14 0.31 -4.48 14.03
N ASP A 15 0.30 -5.71 14.56
CA ASP A 15 0.06 -6.87 13.71
C ASP A 15 -1.37 -6.92 13.23
N ILE A 16 -2.31 -6.56 14.09
CA ILE A 16 -3.72 -6.50 13.71
C ILE A 16 -3.91 -5.45 12.64
N LYS A 17 -3.27 -4.29 12.81
CA LYS A 17 -3.37 -3.23 11.81
C LYS A 17 -2.78 -3.64 10.48
N LYS A 18 -1.68 -4.39 10.51
CA LYS A 18 -1.07 -4.85 9.27
C LYS A 18 -1.98 -5.81 8.52
N LYS A 19 -2.62 -6.72 9.25
CA LYS A 19 -3.56 -7.66 8.63
C LYS A 19 -4.76 -6.93 8.07
N LYS A 20 -5.29 -5.99 8.82
CA LYS A 20 -6.42 -5.21 8.36
C LYS A 20 -6.03 -4.41 7.12
N TYR A 21 -4.85 -3.82 7.15
CA TYR A 21 -4.37 -3.06 6.00
C TYR A 21 -4.25 -3.96 4.77
N ALA A 22 -3.70 -5.16 4.94
CA ALA A 22 -3.52 -6.06 3.81
C ALA A 22 -4.85 -6.43 3.18
N CYS A 23 -5.88 -6.67 4.00
CA CYS A 23 -7.20 -6.98 3.48
C CYS A 23 -7.79 -5.79 2.73
N ILE A 24 -7.67 -4.60 3.31
CA ILE A 24 -8.18 -3.39 2.65
C ILE A 24 -7.44 -3.16 1.34
N ARG A 25 -6.13 -3.30 1.37
CA ARG A 25 -5.31 -3.12 0.18
C ARG A 25 -5.76 -4.05 -0.94
N ASP A 26 -5.94 -5.33 -0.60
CA ASP A 26 -6.31 -6.30 -1.61
C ASP A 26 -7.69 -6.00 -2.19
N GLU A 27 -8.62 -5.59 -1.35
CA GLU A 27 -9.95 -5.25 -1.83
C GLU A 27 -9.94 -4.00 -2.69
N VAL A 28 -9.19 -2.99 -2.27
CA VAL A 28 -9.09 -1.75 -3.04
C VAL A 28 -8.44 -2.02 -4.40
N GLU A 29 -7.36 -2.80 -4.39
CA GLU A 29 -6.68 -3.11 -5.63
C GLU A 29 -7.58 -3.90 -6.58
N SER A 30 -8.33 -4.86 -6.05
CA SER A 30 -9.26 -5.63 -6.87
C SER A 30 -10.34 -4.74 -7.45
N PHE A 31 -10.89 -3.86 -6.64
CA PHE A 31 -11.92 -2.94 -7.08
C PHE A 31 -11.38 -2.01 -8.18
N LEU A 32 -10.22 -1.45 -7.95
CA LEU A 32 -9.64 -0.54 -8.91
C LEU A 32 -9.32 -1.24 -10.22
N TYR A 33 -8.79 -2.45 -10.13
CA TYR A 33 -8.48 -3.20 -11.33
C TYR A 33 -9.74 -3.52 -12.13
N GLN A 34 -10.78 -3.99 -11.44
CA GLN A 34 -12.04 -4.30 -12.11
C GLN A 34 -12.64 -3.06 -12.75
N TYR A 35 -12.61 -1.95 -12.03
CA TYR A 35 -13.13 -0.70 -12.55
C TYR A 35 -12.33 -0.26 -13.77
N ALA A 36 -11.02 -0.42 -13.72
CA ALA A 36 -10.16 -0.08 -14.84
C ALA A 36 -10.48 -0.92 -16.07
N CYS A 37 -10.77 -2.20 -15.86
CA CYS A 37 -11.16 -3.08 -16.97
C CYS A 37 -12.48 -2.65 -17.55
N ASP A 38 -13.44 -2.29 -16.69
CA ASP A 38 -14.75 -1.84 -17.15
C ASP A 38 -14.66 -0.57 -17.96
N GLU A 39 -13.80 0.33 -17.54
CA GLU A 39 -13.62 1.62 -18.25
C GLU A 39 -12.63 1.50 -19.40
N LYS A 40 -11.92 0.39 -19.47
CA LYS A 40 -10.88 0.15 -20.49
C LYS A 40 -9.79 1.21 -20.44
N ASP A 41 -9.44 1.65 -19.24
CA ASP A 41 -8.47 2.72 -19.08
C ASP A 41 -7.73 2.55 -17.76
N LEU A 42 -6.83 1.59 -17.72
CA LEU A 42 -6.06 1.31 -16.51
C LEU A 42 -5.21 2.49 -16.10
N TRP A 43 -4.67 3.21 -17.10
CA TRP A 43 -3.79 4.34 -16.82
C TRP A 43 -4.52 5.44 -16.06
N ALA A 44 -5.69 5.81 -16.53
CA ALA A 44 -6.47 6.86 -15.87
C ALA A 44 -6.87 6.47 -14.46
N VAL A 45 -7.25 5.21 -14.27
CA VAL A 45 -7.64 4.74 -12.93
C VAL A 45 -6.44 4.76 -11.99
N ALA A 46 -5.28 4.32 -12.49
CA ALA A 46 -4.07 4.34 -11.67
C ALA A 46 -3.69 5.76 -11.27
N MET A 47 -3.78 6.69 -12.22
CA MET A 47 -3.47 8.09 -11.91
C MET A 47 -4.45 8.67 -10.90
N ALA A 48 -5.72 8.38 -11.05
CA ALA A 48 -6.72 8.86 -10.11
C ALA A 48 -6.48 8.30 -8.71
N ALA A 49 -6.08 7.04 -8.63
CA ALA A 49 -5.78 6.43 -7.35
C ALA A 49 -4.59 7.11 -6.68
N GLY A 50 -3.57 7.45 -7.47
CA GLY A 50 -2.43 8.19 -6.94
C GLY A 50 -2.81 9.55 -6.41
N ARG A 51 -3.65 10.25 -7.15
CA ARG A 51 -4.13 11.56 -6.73
C ARG A 51 -4.93 11.46 -5.43
N PHE A 52 -5.82 10.48 -5.36
CA PHE A 52 -6.58 10.23 -4.14
C PHE A 52 -5.64 10.01 -2.96
N SER A 53 -4.65 9.16 -3.15
CA SER A 53 -3.68 8.85 -2.10
C SER A 53 -2.94 10.10 -1.63
N SER A 54 -2.48 10.89 -2.58
CA SER A 54 -1.72 12.10 -2.26
C SER A 54 -2.56 13.08 -1.43
N ILE A 55 -3.79 13.32 -1.88
CA ILE A 55 -4.65 14.28 -1.22
C ILE A 55 -4.98 13.84 0.20
N PHE A 56 -5.41 12.60 0.35
CA PHE A 56 -5.91 12.16 1.65
C PHE A 56 -4.83 11.83 2.64
N LEU A 57 -3.71 11.30 2.21
CA LEU A 57 -2.60 11.09 3.12
C LEU A 57 -2.09 12.41 3.67
N SER A 58 -2.02 13.43 2.81
CA SER A 58 -1.59 14.75 3.27
C SER A 58 -2.56 15.32 4.29
N LYS A 59 -3.85 15.13 4.08
CA LYS A 59 -4.85 15.65 4.99
C LYS A 59 -4.83 14.93 6.34
N ILE A 60 -4.63 13.63 6.33
CA ILE A 60 -4.73 12.82 7.54
C ILE A 60 -3.44 12.86 8.35
N GLU A 61 -2.31 12.69 7.69
CA GLU A 61 -1.04 12.50 8.38
C GLU A 61 -0.06 13.64 8.18
N GLY A 62 -0.39 14.60 7.34
CA GLY A 62 0.50 15.71 7.06
C GLY A 62 1.34 15.47 5.81
N GLU A 63 1.81 16.57 5.27
CA GLU A 63 2.51 16.57 3.99
C GLU A 63 3.80 15.74 4.04
N LYS A 64 4.55 15.88 5.13
CA LYS A 64 5.82 15.17 5.23
C LYS A 64 5.63 13.66 5.22
N THR A 65 4.64 13.18 5.95
CA THR A 65 4.37 11.74 6.00
C THR A 65 3.92 11.23 4.65
N ALA A 66 3.10 12.01 3.95
CA ALA A 66 2.66 11.62 2.62
C ALA A 66 3.84 11.52 1.67
N ILE A 67 4.74 12.50 1.72
CA ILE A 67 5.92 12.49 0.88
C ILE A 67 6.80 11.27 1.18
N ASP A 68 7.00 10.98 2.46
CA ASP A 68 7.80 9.83 2.85
C ASP A 68 7.18 8.53 2.35
N PHE A 69 5.87 8.43 2.41
CA PHE A 69 5.17 7.26 1.90
C PHE A 69 5.45 7.06 0.41
N PHE A 70 5.34 8.13 -0.36
CA PHE A 70 5.56 8.02 -1.80
C PHE A 70 7.02 7.76 -2.14
N LYS A 71 7.95 8.30 -1.34
CA LYS A 71 9.36 7.96 -1.53
C LYS A 71 9.59 6.48 -1.32
N ASN A 72 8.94 5.90 -0.32
CA ASN A 72 9.06 4.47 -0.07
C ASN A 72 8.47 3.67 -1.22
N CYS A 73 7.37 4.14 -1.79
CA CYS A 73 6.78 3.48 -2.95
C CYS A 73 7.74 3.48 -4.13
N ILE A 74 8.43 4.60 -4.33
CA ILE A 74 9.41 4.70 -5.41
C ILE A 74 10.55 3.72 -5.19
N GLU A 75 11.06 3.63 -3.97
CA GLU A 75 12.15 2.71 -3.68
C GLU A 75 11.73 1.27 -3.87
N THR A 76 10.51 0.95 -3.44
CA THR A 76 9.97 -0.39 -3.62
C THR A 76 9.88 -0.72 -5.10
N GLN A 77 9.42 0.24 -5.89
CA GLN A 77 9.29 0.04 -7.34
C GLN A 77 10.65 -0.18 -7.98
N LYS A 78 11.65 0.58 -7.58
CA LYS A 78 12.99 0.43 -8.11
C LYS A 78 13.53 -0.96 -7.82
N ASN A 79 13.34 -1.43 -6.59
CA ASN A 79 13.81 -2.75 -6.21
C ASN A 79 13.07 -3.83 -6.98
N PHE A 80 11.79 -3.64 -7.19
CA PHE A 80 10.99 -4.58 -7.95
C PHE A 80 11.45 -4.65 -9.40
N GLU A 81 11.75 -3.50 -10.00
CA GLU A 81 12.22 -3.46 -11.37
C GLU A 81 13.57 -4.14 -11.52
N LYS A 82 14.43 -3.98 -10.54
CA LYS A 82 15.71 -4.67 -10.56
C LYS A 82 15.52 -6.18 -10.56
N SER A 83 14.63 -6.67 -9.72
CA SER A 83 14.35 -8.09 -9.66
C SER A 83 13.77 -8.59 -10.95
N ARG A 84 12.89 -7.82 -11.55
CA ARG A 84 12.28 -8.20 -12.83
C ARG A 84 13.29 -8.23 -13.93
N ASP A 85 14.15 -7.24 -14.00
CA ASP A 85 15.19 -7.21 -15.02
C ASP A 85 16.05 -8.45 -14.93
N PHE A 86 16.35 -8.82 -13.72
CA PHE A 86 17.15 -9.99 -13.47
C PHE A 86 16.43 -11.26 -13.96
N SER A 87 15.14 -11.34 -13.70
CA SER A 87 14.32 -12.46 -14.13
C SER A 87 14.17 -12.49 -15.63
N ASP A 88 13.99 -11.34 -16.23
CA ASP A 88 13.73 -11.24 -17.65
C ASP A 88 14.93 -11.64 -18.49
N VAL A 89 16.10 -11.57 -17.93
CA VAL A 89 17.31 -11.97 -18.64
C VAL A 89 17.34 -13.47 -18.85
N THR A 90 16.65 -14.20 -18.00
CA THR A 90 16.58 -15.63 -18.18
C THR A 90 15.57 -15.98 -19.26
#